data_a561babb7828dc3f6c568081bcbf842a
#
_entry.id   a561babb7828dc3f6c568081bcbf842a
#
_cell.length_a   1.000
_cell.length_b   1.000
_cell.length_c   1.000
_cell.angle_alpha   90.00
_cell.angle_beta   90.00
_cell.angle_gamma   90.00
#
_symmetry.space_group_name_H-M   'P 1'
#
loop_
_entity.id
_entity.type
_entity.pdbx_description
1 polymer ?
#
loop_
_entity_poly.entity_id
_entity_poly.type
_entity_poly.pdbx_seq_one_letter_code
_entity_poly.pdbx_strand_id
1 'polypeptide(L)'
;MTDAGVPLRVLSYNIHSQRDDTAALAEVVRTAAPDVVIVQEGPRRFRWRQKTAALAESFGTVVAAGGLPSLGNVLLTSLRVRVVGTRCQRYPLTPGRHMRGAAYAHCRVGGVDVLLAGSHLSTDPAERPAQAAAFKRELAASTLPVVAGADINEGPDGPAWQTLAEGLTDTALAADRADRLTFSCADPRRRIDALFVDPRITVVDYDVVDTPAARRASDHFPVLVDLLLPTA
;
A
#
# COMPACT_ATOMS: atom_id res chain seq x y z
N MET A 1 -26.01 19.77 -7.57
CA MET A 1 -25.45 19.29 -6.29
C MET A 1 -24.23 18.46 -6.68
N THR A 2 -23.03 18.96 -6.42
CA THR A 2 -21.79 18.18 -6.62
C THR A 2 -21.86 17.03 -5.63
N ASP A 3 -21.92 15.82 -6.15
CA ASP A 3 -21.89 14.59 -5.37
C ASP A 3 -20.52 14.53 -4.66
N ALA A 4 -20.49 15.00 -3.42
CA ALA A 4 -19.28 15.11 -2.63
C ALA A 4 -18.90 13.70 -2.18
N GLY A 5 -17.98 13.06 -2.87
CA GLY A 5 -17.47 11.74 -2.51
C GLY A 5 -16.96 11.65 -1.06
N VAL A 6 -16.82 10.44 -0.53
CA VAL A 6 -16.32 10.23 0.84
C VAL A 6 -14.79 10.34 0.86
N PRO A 7 -14.20 11.26 1.64
CA PRO A 7 -12.75 11.42 1.68
C PRO A 7 -12.08 10.22 2.36
N LEU A 8 -10.95 9.79 1.77
CA LEU A 8 -10.09 8.72 2.26
C LEU A 8 -8.63 9.09 2.03
N ARG A 9 -7.85 9.19 3.10
CA ARG A 9 -6.40 9.41 3.05
C ARG A 9 -5.66 8.09 3.20
N VAL A 10 -4.81 7.76 2.23
CA VAL A 10 -4.10 6.47 2.16
C VAL A 10 -2.60 6.68 2.09
N LEU A 11 -1.85 5.95 2.93
CA LEU A 11 -0.40 5.89 2.92
C LEU A 11 0.06 4.50 2.52
N SER A 12 0.88 4.36 1.47
CA SER A 12 1.60 3.13 1.14
C SER A 12 3.07 3.26 1.52
N TYR A 13 3.58 2.32 2.31
CA TYR A 13 4.92 2.44 2.88
C TYR A 13 5.63 1.08 3.05
N ASN A 14 6.74 0.89 2.34
CA ASN A 14 7.70 -0.15 2.68
C ASN A 14 8.54 0.33 3.88
N ILE A 15 8.43 -0.37 5.02
CA ILE A 15 9.03 0.03 6.30
C ILE A 15 10.35 -0.67 6.58
N HIS A 16 11.03 -1.20 5.57
CA HIS A 16 12.35 -1.85 5.64
C HIS A 16 12.48 -2.82 6.82
N SER A 17 11.44 -3.62 7.07
CA SER A 17 11.36 -4.57 8.20
C SER A 17 11.61 -3.93 9.59
N GLN A 18 11.39 -2.64 9.75
CA GLN A 18 11.65 -1.85 10.96
C GLN A 18 13.14 -1.92 11.39
N ARG A 19 14.08 -1.92 10.45
CA ARG A 19 15.52 -1.97 10.72
C ARG A 19 16.11 -0.63 11.08
N ASP A 20 15.41 0.45 10.68
CA ASP A 20 15.86 1.83 10.82
C ASP A 20 15.25 2.48 12.08
N ASP A 21 15.12 3.80 12.10
CA ASP A 21 14.56 4.55 13.24
C ASP A 21 13.05 4.35 13.35
N THR A 22 12.61 3.49 14.27
CA THR A 22 11.18 3.20 14.48
C THR A 22 10.42 4.36 15.12
N ALA A 23 11.08 5.28 15.81
CA ALA A 23 10.45 6.49 16.34
C ALA A 23 10.16 7.47 15.20
N ALA A 24 11.11 7.65 14.28
CA ALA A 24 10.92 8.43 13.07
C ALA A 24 9.84 7.82 12.16
N LEU A 25 9.78 6.48 12.06
CA LEU A 25 8.73 5.79 11.32
C LEU A 25 7.33 6.11 11.88
N ALA A 26 7.16 6.07 13.20
CA ALA A 26 5.91 6.42 13.85
C ALA A 26 5.57 7.92 13.70
N GLU A 27 6.57 8.80 13.75
CA GLU A 27 6.43 10.24 13.50
C GLU A 27 5.87 10.50 12.10
N VAL A 28 6.47 9.92 11.07
CA VAL A 28 6.04 10.06 9.67
C VAL A 28 4.57 9.68 9.49
N VAL A 29 4.18 8.50 9.98
CA VAL A 29 2.81 8.01 9.80
C VAL A 29 1.81 8.86 10.58
N ARG A 30 2.12 9.22 11.84
CA ARG A 30 1.23 10.07 12.65
C ARG A 30 1.06 11.48 12.08
N THR A 31 2.15 12.06 11.54
CA THR A 31 2.10 13.39 10.92
C THR A 31 1.28 13.37 9.63
N ALA A 32 1.38 12.30 8.83
CA ALA A 32 0.57 12.12 7.64
C ALA A 32 -0.92 11.89 7.96
N ALA A 33 -1.25 11.44 9.18
CA ALA A 33 -2.60 11.18 9.68
C ALA A 33 -3.49 10.40 8.70
N PRO A 34 -3.06 9.24 8.16
CA PRO A 34 -3.82 8.50 7.17
C PRO A 34 -5.01 7.77 7.79
N ASP A 35 -6.08 7.58 7.00
CA ASP A 35 -7.17 6.66 7.33
C ASP A 35 -6.75 5.19 7.15
N VAL A 36 -5.86 4.95 6.18
CA VAL A 36 -5.35 3.62 5.82
C VAL A 36 -3.85 3.67 5.65
N VAL A 37 -3.13 2.69 6.23
CA VAL A 37 -1.71 2.45 5.96
C VAL A 37 -1.56 1.07 5.32
N ILE A 38 -1.02 1.05 4.11
CA ILE A 38 -0.67 -0.16 3.38
C ILE A 38 0.83 -0.39 3.57
N VAL A 39 1.18 -1.34 4.43
CA VAL A 39 2.56 -1.60 4.83
C VAL A 39 3.15 -2.76 4.03
N GLN A 40 4.33 -2.56 3.45
CA GLN A 40 5.20 -3.63 2.96
C GLN A 40 6.34 -3.85 3.95
N GLU A 41 6.88 -5.07 3.97
CA GLU A 41 7.91 -5.53 4.91
C GLU A 41 7.52 -5.44 6.39
N GLY A 42 6.23 -5.51 6.70
CA GLY A 42 5.74 -5.58 8.06
C GLY A 42 6.12 -6.89 8.78
N PRO A 43 5.82 -6.99 10.09
CA PRO A 43 6.18 -8.15 10.90
C PRO A 43 5.60 -9.46 10.36
N ARG A 44 6.45 -10.48 10.09
CA ARG A 44 6.06 -11.79 9.53
C ARG A 44 6.77 -12.98 10.15
N ARG A 45 7.55 -12.78 11.22
CA ARG A 45 8.32 -13.84 11.90
C ARG A 45 7.77 -14.08 13.30
N PHE A 46 8.53 -14.75 14.15
CA PHE A 46 8.15 -15.04 15.53
C PHE A 46 7.48 -13.85 16.24
N ARG A 47 6.33 -14.11 16.89
CA ARG A 47 5.49 -13.11 17.57
C ARG A 47 4.95 -12.01 16.64
N TRP A 48 4.73 -12.33 15.37
CA TRP A 48 4.29 -11.36 14.37
C TRP A 48 2.99 -10.63 14.75
N ARG A 49 2.03 -11.33 15.40
CA ARG A 49 0.77 -10.69 15.82
C ARG A 49 1.00 -9.56 16.82
N GLN A 50 1.81 -9.82 17.87
CA GLN A 50 2.16 -8.81 18.86
C GLN A 50 2.96 -7.66 18.24
N LYS A 51 3.91 -7.99 17.37
CA LYS A 51 4.71 -6.97 16.67
C LYS A 51 3.86 -6.12 15.72
N THR A 52 2.89 -6.73 15.02
CA THR A 52 1.97 -5.99 14.14
C THR A 52 1.02 -5.11 14.96
N ALA A 53 0.55 -5.60 16.12
CA ALA A 53 -0.27 -4.80 17.03
C ALA A 53 0.52 -3.59 17.58
N ALA A 54 1.77 -3.80 18.03
CA ALA A 54 2.63 -2.72 18.51
C ALA A 54 2.96 -1.70 17.40
N LEU A 55 3.14 -2.16 16.15
CA LEU A 55 3.31 -1.28 15.00
C LEU A 55 2.05 -0.43 14.79
N ALA A 56 0.87 -1.05 14.78
CA ALA A 56 -0.41 -0.33 14.63
C ALA A 56 -0.61 0.69 15.75
N GLU A 57 -0.33 0.32 16.99
CA GLU A 57 -0.39 1.22 18.17
C GLU A 57 0.56 2.42 18.00
N SER A 58 1.81 2.17 17.56
CA SER A 58 2.79 3.25 17.34
C SER A 58 2.35 4.26 16.27
N PHE A 59 1.51 3.83 15.32
CA PHE A 59 0.92 4.66 14.26
C PHE A 59 -0.41 5.32 14.66
N GLY A 60 -0.99 4.93 15.81
CA GLY A 60 -2.34 5.37 16.21
C GLY A 60 -3.45 4.71 15.38
N THR A 61 -3.22 3.50 14.88
CA THR A 61 -4.13 2.75 14.01
C THR A 61 -4.47 1.39 14.61
N VAL A 62 -5.34 0.63 13.94
CA VAL A 62 -5.67 -0.76 14.28
C VAL A 62 -5.36 -1.69 13.12
N VAL A 63 -5.09 -2.97 13.41
CA VAL A 63 -4.79 -3.98 12.40
C VAL A 63 -6.09 -4.37 11.68
N ALA A 64 -6.15 -4.14 10.37
CA ALA A 64 -7.23 -4.59 9.52
C ALA A 64 -6.96 -5.99 8.95
N ALA A 65 -5.79 -6.20 8.31
CA ALA A 65 -5.45 -7.47 7.67
C ALA A 65 -3.95 -7.69 7.57
N GLY A 66 -3.51 -8.93 7.30
CA GLY A 66 -2.14 -9.18 6.87
C GLY A 66 -1.21 -9.77 7.94
N GLY A 67 0.09 -9.50 7.80
CA GLY A 67 1.17 -10.06 8.61
C GLY A 67 1.78 -11.32 8.00
N LEU A 68 2.02 -12.39 8.80
CA LEU A 68 2.61 -13.64 8.29
C LEU A 68 1.76 -14.29 7.16
N PRO A 69 0.42 -14.31 7.19
CA PRO A 69 -0.37 -14.93 6.12
C PRO A 69 -0.18 -14.29 4.75
N SER A 70 0.12 -12.99 4.68
CA SER A 70 0.41 -12.20 3.48
C SER A 70 1.89 -11.88 3.31
N LEU A 71 2.76 -12.58 4.06
CA LEU A 71 4.22 -12.50 3.97
C LEU A 71 4.80 -11.09 4.22
N GLY A 72 4.19 -10.36 5.18
CA GLY A 72 4.65 -9.05 5.64
C GLY A 72 3.92 -7.88 5.00
N ASN A 73 2.92 -8.12 4.15
CA ASN A 73 2.00 -7.07 3.78
C ASN A 73 0.97 -6.91 4.90
N VAL A 74 0.74 -5.68 5.37
CA VAL A 74 -0.19 -5.37 6.45
C VAL A 74 -1.06 -4.20 6.05
N LEU A 75 -2.34 -4.29 6.32
CA LEU A 75 -3.29 -3.19 6.22
C LEU A 75 -3.62 -2.72 7.63
N LEU A 76 -3.39 -1.45 7.91
CA LEU A 76 -3.74 -0.79 9.15
C LEU A 76 -4.76 0.30 8.84
N THR A 77 -5.67 0.59 9.78
CA THR A 77 -6.71 1.59 9.56
C THR A 77 -6.93 2.46 10.79
N SER A 78 -7.39 3.69 10.56
CA SER A 78 -7.99 4.51 11.60
C SER A 78 -9.35 3.95 12.01
N LEU A 79 -9.92 4.42 13.13
CA LEU A 79 -11.26 4.03 13.57
C LEU A 79 -12.41 4.53 12.67
N ARG A 80 -12.12 5.43 11.71
CA ARG A 80 -13.09 5.84 10.68
C ARG A 80 -13.40 4.74 9.68
N VAL A 81 -12.52 3.74 9.56
CA VAL A 81 -12.62 2.65 8.59
C VAL A 81 -13.12 1.38 9.27
N ARG A 82 -14.32 0.95 8.91
CA ARG A 82 -14.90 -0.30 9.40
C ARG A 82 -14.45 -1.46 8.53
N VAL A 83 -13.75 -2.44 9.09
CA VAL A 83 -13.40 -3.69 8.41
C VAL A 83 -14.61 -4.62 8.37
N VAL A 84 -14.98 -5.09 7.17
CA VAL A 84 -16.12 -5.98 6.92
C VAL A 84 -15.63 -7.43 6.73
N GLY A 85 -14.52 -7.60 6.00
CA GLY A 85 -13.94 -8.91 5.74
C GLY A 85 -12.48 -8.80 5.30
N THR A 86 -11.72 -9.88 5.48
CA THR A 86 -10.28 -9.87 5.17
C THR A 86 -9.85 -11.15 4.48
N ARG A 87 -8.81 -11.04 3.64
CA ARG A 87 -8.20 -12.18 2.97
C ARG A 87 -6.69 -11.95 2.79
N CYS A 88 -5.93 -13.02 2.76
CA CYS A 88 -4.51 -13.01 2.43
C CYS A 88 -4.23 -13.99 1.30
N GLN A 89 -3.28 -13.65 0.45
CA GLN A 89 -2.81 -14.47 -0.65
C GLN A 89 -1.29 -14.67 -0.52
N ARG A 90 -0.83 -15.88 -0.84
CA ARG A 90 0.58 -16.16 -1.06
C ARG A 90 0.78 -16.45 -2.54
N TYR A 91 1.80 -15.88 -3.12
CA TYR A 91 2.19 -16.19 -4.48
C TYR A 91 2.94 -17.54 -4.52
N PRO A 92 2.98 -18.20 -5.67
CA PRO A 92 3.74 -19.44 -5.83
C PRO A 92 5.20 -19.25 -5.37
N LEU A 93 5.71 -20.25 -4.66
CA LEU A 93 7.08 -20.24 -4.18
C LEU A 93 8.04 -20.65 -5.30
N THR A 94 9.04 -19.82 -5.55
CA THR A 94 10.22 -20.22 -6.32
C THR A 94 11.32 -20.64 -5.33
N PRO A 95 11.82 -21.89 -5.38
CA PRO A 95 12.89 -22.35 -4.49
C PRO A 95 14.10 -21.42 -4.51
N GLY A 96 14.61 -21.07 -3.32
CA GLY A 96 15.75 -20.15 -3.17
C GLY A 96 15.39 -18.66 -3.25
N ARG A 97 14.12 -18.30 -3.46
CA ARG A 97 13.63 -16.91 -3.52
C ARG A 97 12.81 -16.55 -2.28
N HIS A 98 12.62 -15.26 -2.06
CA HIS A 98 11.77 -14.77 -0.99
C HIS A 98 10.29 -14.98 -1.34
N MET A 99 9.54 -15.60 -0.43
CA MET A 99 8.10 -15.69 -0.57
C MET A 99 7.45 -14.29 -0.59
N ARG A 100 6.50 -14.09 -1.49
CA ARG A 100 5.72 -12.87 -1.64
C ARG A 100 4.22 -13.16 -1.58
N GLY A 101 3.41 -12.13 -1.37
CA GLY A 101 1.97 -12.27 -1.27
C GLY A 101 1.25 -10.93 -1.19
N ALA A 102 -0.03 -10.96 -0.86
CA ALA A 102 -0.87 -9.78 -0.72
C ALA A 102 -1.84 -9.90 0.45
N ALA A 103 -2.25 -8.76 1.00
CA ALA A 103 -3.31 -8.61 1.99
C ALA A 103 -4.47 -7.84 1.36
N TYR A 104 -5.69 -8.22 1.70
CA TYR A 104 -6.93 -7.60 1.22
C TYR A 104 -7.88 -7.38 2.39
N ALA A 105 -8.57 -6.24 2.37
CA ALA A 105 -9.64 -5.93 3.32
C ALA A 105 -10.82 -5.28 2.59
N HIS A 106 -12.00 -5.88 2.70
CA HIS A 106 -13.25 -5.20 2.40
C HIS A 106 -13.56 -4.27 3.57
N CYS A 107 -13.62 -2.99 3.30
CA CYS A 107 -13.84 -1.95 4.30
C CYS A 107 -15.04 -1.09 3.93
N ARG A 108 -15.60 -0.40 4.95
CA ARG A 108 -16.65 0.61 4.78
C ARG A 108 -16.21 1.92 5.41
N VAL A 109 -16.29 3.01 4.63
CA VAL A 109 -15.89 4.36 5.03
C VAL A 109 -17.01 5.32 4.67
N GLY A 110 -17.58 6.02 5.65
CA GLY A 110 -18.68 6.98 5.41
C GLY A 110 -19.88 6.36 4.67
N GLY A 111 -20.13 5.06 4.87
CA GLY A 111 -21.22 4.33 4.19
C GLY A 111 -20.82 3.68 2.85
N VAL A 112 -19.65 4.00 2.29
CA VAL A 112 -19.17 3.46 1.02
C VAL A 112 -18.28 2.23 1.25
N ASP A 113 -18.55 1.16 0.53
CA ASP A 113 -17.74 -0.06 0.53
C ASP A 113 -16.56 0.08 -0.44
N VAL A 114 -15.36 -0.36 -0.01
CA VAL A 114 -14.11 -0.30 -0.77
C VAL A 114 -13.26 -1.53 -0.50
N LEU A 115 -12.55 -2.02 -1.52
CA LEU A 115 -11.53 -3.05 -1.36
C LEU A 115 -10.16 -2.37 -1.21
N LEU A 116 -9.55 -2.53 -0.04
CA LEU A 116 -8.16 -2.15 0.21
C LEU A 116 -7.25 -3.34 -0.06
N ALA A 117 -6.14 -3.13 -0.75
CA ALA A 117 -5.19 -4.20 -1.06
C ALA A 117 -3.74 -3.72 -0.90
N GLY A 118 -2.87 -4.61 -0.44
CA GLY A 118 -1.44 -4.34 -0.30
C GLY A 118 -0.59 -5.50 -0.77
N SER A 119 0.46 -5.24 -1.55
CA SER A 119 1.38 -6.25 -2.04
C SER A 119 2.83 -5.77 -2.03
N HIS A 120 3.76 -6.72 -2.04
CA HIS A 120 5.18 -6.49 -2.27
C HIS A 120 5.66 -7.57 -3.24
N LEU A 121 6.04 -7.15 -4.46
CA LEU A 121 6.50 -8.07 -5.50
C LEU A 121 7.99 -8.40 -5.33
N SER A 122 8.45 -9.41 -6.07
CA SER A 122 9.83 -9.88 -5.98
C SER A 122 10.83 -8.86 -6.53
N THR A 123 12.01 -8.82 -5.94
CA THR A 123 13.18 -8.14 -6.52
C THR A 123 13.68 -8.84 -7.79
N ASP A 124 13.33 -10.13 -8.00
CA ASP A 124 13.68 -10.88 -9.20
C ASP A 124 12.71 -10.52 -10.36
N PRO A 125 13.23 -9.96 -11.47
CA PRO A 125 12.41 -9.59 -12.61
C PRO A 125 11.67 -10.78 -13.25
N ALA A 126 12.17 -12.00 -13.11
CA ALA A 126 11.53 -13.19 -13.67
C ALA A 126 10.25 -13.60 -12.93
N GLU A 127 10.13 -13.26 -11.64
CA GLU A 127 8.94 -13.59 -10.82
C GLU A 127 7.84 -12.52 -10.87
N ARG A 128 8.21 -11.24 -11.06
CA ARG A 128 7.28 -10.11 -10.97
C ARG A 128 6.05 -10.21 -11.87
N PRO A 129 6.16 -10.58 -13.18
CA PRO A 129 5.00 -10.65 -14.06
C PRO A 129 3.91 -11.61 -13.57
N ALA A 130 4.31 -12.81 -13.11
CA ALA A 130 3.36 -13.80 -12.58
C ALA A 130 2.72 -13.34 -11.26
N GLN A 131 3.49 -12.68 -10.40
CA GLN A 131 2.99 -12.11 -9.14
C GLN A 131 2.05 -10.93 -9.39
N ALA A 132 2.38 -10.02 -10.31
CA ALA A 132 1.52 -8.92 -10.73
C ALA A 132 0.20 -9.43 -11.32
N ALA A 133 0.25 -10.41 -12.21
CA ALA A 133 -0.94 -11.03 -12.78
C ALA A 133 -1.82 -11.71 -11.71
N ALA A 134 -1.21 -12.36 -10.71
CA ALA A 134 -1.93 -12.96 -9.60
C ALA A 134 -2.61 -11.90 -8.71
N PHE A 135 -1.93 -10.79 -8.42
CA PHE A 135 -2.48 -9.67 -7.66
C PHE A 135 -3.61 -9.00 -8.44
N LYS A 136 -3.36 -8.65 -9.72
CA LYS A 136 -4.33 -8.04 -10.63
C LYS A 136 -5.63 -8.83 -10.74
N ARG A 137 -5.54 -10.16 -10.90
CA ARG A 137 -6.71 -11.04 -11.01
C ARG A 137 -7.64 -10.91 -9.80
N GLU A 138 -7.07 -10.80 -8.59
CA GLU A 138 -7.84 -10.64 -7.37
C GLU A 138 -8.49 -9.24 -7.26
N LEU A 139 -7.81 -8.20 -7.74
CA LEU A 139 -8.36 -6.85 -7.81
C LEU A 139 -9.50 -6.78 -8.82
N ALA A 140 -9.32 -7.38 -10.01
CA ALA A 140 -10.31 -7.39 -11.08
C ALA A 140 -11.56 -8.23 -10.77
N ALA A 141 -11.45 -9.19 -9.86
CA ALA A 141 -12.60 -9.99 -9.39
C ALA A 141 -13.52 -9.20 -8.42
N SER A 142 -13.09 -8.03 -7.95
CA SER A 142 -13.89 -7.19 -7.05
C SER A 142 -14.92 -6.38 -7.83
N THR A 143 -16.15 -6.33 -7.30
CA THR A 143 -17.18 -5.40 -7.76
C THR A 143 -17.11 -4.06 -7.02
N LEU A 144 -16.37 -4.01 -5.89
CA LEU A 144 -16.16 -2.81 -5.10
C LEU A 144 -15.10 -1.92 -5.76
N PRO A 145 -15.15 -0.60 -5.56
CA PRO A 145 -14.03 0.28 -5.85
C PRO A 145 -12.76 -0.22 -5.14
N VAL A 146 -11.62 -0.20 -5.83
CA VAL A 146 -10.34 -0.76 -5.35
C VAL A 146 -9.36 0.37 -5.03
N VAL A 147 -8.64 0.24 -3.90
CA VAL A 147 -7.42 1.00 -3.58
C VAL A 147 -6.31 0.00 -3.31
N ALA A 148 -5.28 -0.02 -4.15
CA ALA A 148 -4.19 -0.98 -4.09
C ALA A 148 -2.82 -0.29 -4.01
N GLY A 149 -2.08 -0.52 -2.91
CA GLY A 149 -0.71 -0.05 -2.73
C GLY A 149 0.28 -1.20 -2.91
N ALA A 150 1.39 -0.94 -3.57
CA ALA A 150 2.43 -1.96 -3.75
C ALA A 150 3.83 -1.37 -3.85
N ASP A 151 4.80 -2.08 -3.28
CA ASP A 151 6.18 -2.05 -3.71
C ASP A 151 6.32 -3.07 -4.87
N ILE A 152 6.49 -2.55 -6.08
CA ILE A 152 6.51 -3.35 -7.31
C ILE A 152 7.93 -3.83 -7.62
N ASN A 153 8.95 -3.20 -7.04
CA ASN A 153 10.37 -3.44 -7.32
C ASN A 153 10.77 -3.17 -8.78
N GLU A 154 9.90 -2.52 -9.54
CA GLU A 154 10.21 -2.00 -10.88
C GLU A 154 9.46 -0.68 -11.14
N GLY A 155 9.95 0.09 -12.11
CA GLY A 155 9.35 1.37 -12.47
C GLY A 155 8.17 1.24 -13.44
N PRO A 156 7.57 2.40 -13.81
CA PRO A 156 6.36 2.46 -14.64
C PRO A 156 6.47 1.80 -16.02
N ASP A 157 7.68 1.73 -16.58
CA ASP A 157 7.91 1.11 -17.89
C ASP A 157 8.00 -0.42 -17.82
N GLY A 158 8.02 -1.00 -16.62
CA GLY A 158 8.17 -2.44 -16.41
C GLY A 158 6.87 -3.22 -16.60
N PRO A 159 6.94 -4.50 -17.04
CA PRO A 159 5.76 -5.31 -17.38
C PRO A 159 4.84 -5.57 -16.18
N ALA A 160 5.36 -5.70 -14.96
CA ALA A 160 4.54 -5.90 -13.77
C ALA A 160 3.77 -4.62 -13.42
N TRP A 161 4.39 -3.45 -13.54
CA TRP A 161 3.72 -2.16 -13.36
C TRP A 161 2.59 -1.98 -14.36
N GLN A 162 2.85 -2.20 -15.65
CA GLN A 162 1.87 -2.09 -16.73
C GLN A 162 0.67 -3.03 -16.52
N THR A 163 0.94 -4.27 -16.07
CA THR A 163 -0.11 -5.22 -15.71
C THR A 163 -1.00 -4.68 -14.58
N LEU A 164 -0.43 -4.05 -13.55
CA LEU A 164 -1.21 -3.51 -12.42
C LEU A 164 -1.97 -2.25 -12.81
N ALA A 165 -1.39 -1.40 -13.66
CA ALA A 165 -2.01 -0.17 -14.11
C ALA A 165 -3.19 -0.39 -15.08
N GLU A 166 -3.26 -1.55 -15.77
CA GLU A 166 -4.34 -1.84 -16.70
C GLU A 166 -5.72 -1.76 -16.03
N GLY A 167 -6.59 -0.86 -16.49
CA GLY A 167 -7.93 -0.64 -15.95
C GLY A 167 -7.98 -0.07 -14.53
N LEU A 168 -6.85 0.38 -13.98
CA LEU A 168 -6.76 1.17 -12.77
C LEU A 168 -6.07 2.51 -13.06
N THR A 169 -6.31 3.47 -12.20
CA THR A 169 -5.67 4.79 -12.26
C THR A 169 -4.40 4.78 -11.42
N ASP A 170 -3.24 5.05 -12.02
CA ASP A 170 -2.00 5.38 -11.28
C ASP A 170 -2.17 6.77 -10.66
N THR A 171 -2.17 6.84 -9.32
CA THR A 171 -2.46 8.08 -8.59
C THR A 171 -1.43 9.17 -8.82
N ALA A 172 -0.16 8.82 -9.07
CA ALA A 172 0.88 9.81 -9.40
C ALA A 172 0.65 10.45 -10.76
N LEU A 173 0.24 9.66 -11.77
CA LEU A 173 -0.11 10.18 -13.09
C LEU A 173 -1.37 11.06 -13.04
N ALA A 174 -2.39 10.63 -12.28
CA ALA A 174 -3.64 11.38 -12.14
C ALA A 174 -3.43 12.76 -11.46
N ALA A 175 -2.44 12.86 -10.57
CA ALA A 175 -2.10 14.08 -9.85
C ALA A 175 -1.01 14.92 -10.55
N ASP A 176 -0.51 14.52 -11.74
CA ASP A 176 0.63 15.14 -12.42
C ASP A 176 1.91 15.19 -11.55
N ARG A 177 2.21 14.08 -10.88
CA ARG A 177 3.34 13.88 -9.96
C ARG A 177 4.17 12.64 -10.29
N ALA A 178 4.19 12.20 -11.55
CA ALA A 178 4.88 10.99 -11.97
C ALA A 178 6.42 11.07 -11.84
N ASP A 179 6.96 12.26 -11.69
CA ASP A 179 8.37 12.57 -11.46
C ASP A 179 8.83 12.31 -10.00
N ARG A 180 7.89 12.13 -9.07
CA ARG A 180 8.21 11.88 -7.65
C ARG A 180 8.76 10.48 -7.45
N LEU A 181 10.00 10.39 -6.93
CA LEU A 181 10.76 9.15 -6.78
C LEU A 181 10.60 8.62 -5.36
N THR A 182 10.51 7.29 -5.21
CA THR A 182 10.22 6.64 -3.92
C THR A 182 11.40 5.84 -3.34
N PHE A 183 12.43 5.54 -4.13
CA PHE A 183 13.58 4.70 -3.72
C PHE A 183 14.90 5.16 -4.37
N SER A 184 16.04 5.12 -3.65
CA SER A 184 16.19 5.00 -2.20
C SER A 184 16.16 6.35 -1.54
N CYS A 185 15.82 6.41 -0.24
CA CYS A 185 15.84 7.67 0.52
C CYS A 185 17.21 8.35 0.54
N ALA A 186 18.33 7.59 0.43
CA ALA A 186 19.68 8.13 0.39
C ALA A 186 19.99 8.83 -0.94
N ASP A 187 19.51 8.29 -2.06
CA ASP A 187 19.72 8.81 -3.42
C ASP A 187 18.51 8.38 -4.29
N PRO A 188 17.44 9.18 -4.31
CA PRO A 188 16.21 8.82 -5.00
C PRO A 188 16.43 8.78 -6.52
N ARG A 189 16.24 7.60 -7.13
CA ARG A 189 16.43 7.41 -8.58
C ARG A 189 15.30 6.63 -9.24
N ARG A 190 14.38 6.06 -8.46
CA ARG A 190 13.34 5.18 -8.99
C ARG A 190 12.00 5.45 -8.29
N ARG A 191 10.94 5.37 -9.04
CA ARG A 191 9.57 5.23 -8.53
C ARG A 191 9.20 3.76 -8.65
N ILE A 192 9.25 3.02 -7.55
CA ILE A 192 8.94 1.58 -7.48
C ILE A 192 7.79 1.25 -6.56
N ASP A 193 7.33 2.23 -5.80
CA ASP A 193 6.15 2.16 -4.95
C ASP A 193 5.01 2.90 -5.63
N ALA A 194 3.82 2.31 -5.63
CA ALA A 194 2.63 2.88 -6.27
C ALA A 194 1.37 2.69 -5.44
N LEU A 195 0.42 3.60 -5.65
CA LEU A 195 -0.98 3.45 -5.34
C LEU A 195 -1.78 3.48 -6.65
N PHE A 196 -2.58 2.44 -6.86
CA PHE A 196 -3.53 2.34 -7.97
C PHE A 196 -4.95 2.37 -7.41
N VAL A 197 -5.85 3.05 -8.10
CA VAL A 197 -7.24 3.14 -7.68
C VAL A 197 -8.18 2.79 -8.83
N ASP A 198 -9.37 2.31 -8.48
CA ASP A 198 -10.47 2.16 -9.43
C ASP A 198 -10.77 3.50 -10.12
N PRO A 199 -11.03 3.56 -11.44
CA PRO A 199 -11.33 4.82 -12.16
C PRO A 199 -12.53 5.60 -11.60
N ARG A 200 -13.41 4.96 -10.82
CA ARG A 200 -14.52 5.63 -10.13
C ARG A 200 -14.08 6.48 -8.93
N ILE A 201 -12.85 6.27 -8.42
CA ILE A 201 -12.28 7.01 -7.29
C ILE A 201 -11.57 8.25 -7.82
N THR A 202 -11.89 9.42 -7.28
CA THR A 202 -11.19 10.65 -7.62
C THR A 202 -9.91 10.80 -6.82
N VAL A 203 -8.78 11.03 -7.49
CA VAL A 203 -7.51 11.41 -6.86
C VAL A 203 -7.54 12.92 -6.64
N VAL A 204 -7.45 13.35 -5.39
CA VAL A 204 -7.49 14.77 -4.98
C VAL A 204 -6.08 15.33 -4.87
N ASP A 205 -5.17 14.57 -4.23
CA ASP A 205 -3.78 14.95 -4.06
C ASP A 205 -2.89 13.72 -3.97
N TYR A 206 -1.60 13.88 -4.28
CA TYR A 206 -0.57 12.86 -4.22
C TYR A 206 0.74 13.49 -3.76
N ASP A 207 1.39 12.87 -2.79
CA ASP A 207 2.74 13.25 -2.37
C ASP A 207 3.62 12.04 -2.09
N VAL A 208 4.92 12.21 -2.29
CA VAL A 208 5.97 11.34 -1.76
C VAL A 208 6.57 12.07 -0.58
N VAL A 209 6.37 11.54 0.62
CA VAL A 209 6.71 12.22 1.88
C VAL A 209 8.23 12.17 2.10
N ASP A 210 8.94 13.18 1.56
CA ASP A 210 10.38 13.35 1.74
C ASP A 210 10.65 14.36 2.86
N THR A 211 10.80 13.85 4.08
CA THR A 211 11.12 14.63 5.28
C THR A 211 12.37 14.08 5.95
N PRO A 212 13.03 14.87 6.84
CA PRO A 212 14.15 14.36 7.64
C PRO A 212 13.79 13.11 8.46
N ALA A 213 12.55 12.98 8.93
CA ALA A 213 12.06 11.79 9.62
C ALA A 213 11.94 10.61 8.66
N ALA A 214 11.33 10.79 7.45
CA ALA A 214 11.18 9.74 6.46
C ALA A 214 12.54 9.16 6.03
N ARG A 215 13.56 10.01 5.86
CA ARG A 215 14.92 9.60 5.50
C ARG A 215 15.64 8.77 6.58
N ARG A 216 15.19 8.82 7.84
CA ARG A 216 15.70 7.96 8.93
C ARG A 216 14.84 6.73 9.16
N ALA A 217 13.61 6.73 8.68
CA ALA A 217 12.59 5.74 9.01
C ALA A 217 12.63 4.48 8.15
N SER A 218 13.07 4.62 6.89
CA SER A 218 13.13 3.52 5.91
C SER A 218 14.07 3.90 4.75
N ASP A 219 14.42 2.92 3.93
CA ASP A 219 15.09 3.13 2.65
C ASP A 219 14.12 3.49 1.50
N HIS A 220 12.81 3.42 1.74
CA HIS A 220 11.75 3.91 0.85
C HIS A 220 11.08 5.17 1.40
N PHE A 221 10.65 6.07 0.52
CA PHE A 221 9.73 7.13 0.88
C PHE A 221 8.28 6.64 0.83
N PRO A 222 7.42 7.03 1.80
CA PRO A 222 6.01 6.69 1.72
C PRO A 222 5.27 7.50 0.65
N VAL A 223 4.32 6.85 0.00
CA VAL A 223 3.37 7.46 -0.94
C VAL A 223 2.10 7.80 -0.18
N LEU A 224 1.72 9.07 -0.15
CA LEU A 224 0.50 9.59 0.49
C LEU A 224 -0.46 10.09 -0.58
N VAL A 225 -1.73 9.67 -0.50
CA VAL A 225 -2.76 10.05 -1.46
C VAL A 225 -4.05 10.42 -0.76
N ASP A 226 -4.64 11.55 -1.16
CA ASP A 226 -5.98 11.95 -0.79
C ASP A 226 -6.96 11.57 -1.90
N LEU A 227 -8.01 10.84 -1.54
CA LEU A 227 -8.99 10.25 -2.43
C LEU A 227 -10.41 10.72 -2.07
N LEU A 228 -11.30 10.72 -3.06
CA LEU A 228 -12.76 10.75 -2.86
C LEU A 228 -13.36 9.44 -3.38
N LEU A 229 -13.93 8.66 -2.48
CA LEU A 229 -14.67 7.45 -2.84
C LEU A 229 -16.02 7.84 -3.46
N PRO A 230 -16.50 7.12 -4.51
CA PRO A 230 -17.76 7.40 -5.15
C PRO A 230 -18.92 7.14 -4.18
N THR A 231 -19.83 8.10 -4.02
CA THR A 231 -21.16 7.85 -3.43
C THR A 231 -22.04 7.18 -4.47
N ALA A 232 -22.86 6.20 -4.05
CA ALA A 232 -23.76 5.45 -4.92
C ALA A 232 -24.86 6.33 -5.52
#